data_db82672b0d86e080cdbde8e90e849ef2
#
_entry.id   db82672b0d86e080cdbde8e90e849ef2
#
_cell.length_a   1.000
_cell.length_b   1.000
_cell.length_c   1.000
_cell.angle_alpha   90.00
_cell.angle_beta   90.00
_cell.angle_gamma   90.00
#
_symmetry.space_group_name_H-M   'P 1'
#
loop_
_entity.id
_entity.type
_entity.pdbx_description
1 polymer ?
#
loop_
_entity_poly.entity_id
_entity_poly.type
_entity_poly.pdbx_seq_one_letter_code
_entity_poly.pdbx_strand_id
1 'polypeptide(L)'
;MSIIWNRVCIIVALVGGITPSSLCQTDLVHTERLELVHDKPFVMVTVNDKGPFRFVIDTGTSGAAFVTPELAGILELSTVGQARLSDPSKQSVQSVPIVMIQSLEVAGFEFRDIKARVHVLGRGEGSYQGLLGFSLFRDCLLTLDFPSRELTLAAGSLLSDGEHSVLSFRMPDGIPIVNLRIGGVPIDAQIDSGGEGLLLPDRLAARLKFASDPAEFGNGESLSTRFQIRAARLAPNVEVGDYFFKRPFVEIGGAFPLANFGSSPLQAFAVTFDQKNRLVRFKASQKALSLSAPPTPIQLLNGPSELPRDPSLVPVD
;
A
#
# COMPACT_ATOMS: atom_id res chain seq x y z
N MET A 1 15.74 84.54 -12.34
CA MET A 1 16.89 83.82 -11.76
C MET A 1 16.33 82.96 -10.64
N SER A 2 16.10 81.69 -10.95
CA SER A 2 15.48 80.70 -10.02
C SER A 2 16.55 79.73 -9.59
N ILE A 3 16.74 79.65 -8.28
CA ILE A 3 17.71 78.75 -7.64
C ILE A 3 17.01 77.47 -7.34
N ILE A 4 17.50 76.37 -7.96
CA ILE A 4 17.00 74.98 -7.80
C ILE A 4 17.75 74.39 -6.58
N TRP A 5 17.00 74.01 -5.56
CA TRP A 5 17.52 73.23 -4.42
C TRP A 5 17.41 71.73 -4.74
N ASN A 6 18.56 71.06 -4.78
CA ASN A 6 18.70 69.64 -4.92
C ASN A 6 18.52 68.98 -3.53
N ARG A 7 17.46 68.20 -3.33
CA ARG A 7 17.29 67.38 -2.13
C ARG A 7 17.76 65.95 -2.47
N VAL A 8 18.84 65.55 -1.83
CA VAL A 8 19.32 64.17 -1.85
C VAL A 8 18.43 63.35 -0.90
N CYS A 9 17.66 62.42 -1.42
CA CYS A 9 16.97 61.38 -0.65
C CYS A 9 17.92 60.22 -0.44
N ILE A 10 18.32 59.97 0.78
CA ILE A 10 19.02 58.72 1.18
C ILE A 10 17.96 57.65 1.37
N ILE A 11 17.93 56.65 0.46
CA ILE A 11 17.11 55.47 0.61
C ILE A 11 17.92 54.46 1.43
N VAL A 12 17.51 54.26 2.69
CA VAL A 12 17.98 53.17 3.53
C VAL A 12 17.26 51.91 3.05
N ALA A 13 17.97 51.03 2.33
CA ALA A 13 17.47 49.70 1.99
C ALA A 13 17.47 48.82 3.24
N LEU A 14 16.30 48.59 3.81
CA LEU A 14 16.08 47.54 4.78
C LEU A 14 16.16 46.21 4.00
N VAL A 15 17.28 45.48 4.19
CA VAL A 15 17.39 44.08 3.78
C VAL A 15 16.55 43.27 4.75
N GLY A 16 15.26 43.14 4.45
CA GLY A 16 14.38 42.16 5.06
C GLY A 16 14.77 40.78 4.51
N GLY A 17 15.30 39.90 5.36
CA GLY A 17 15.53 38.53 5.04
C GLY A 17 14.22 37.87 4.63
N ILE A 18 14.07 37.59 3.35
CA ILE A 18 13.00 36.71 2.82
C ILE A 18 13.44 35.30 3.16
N THR A 19 12.90 34.75 4.24
CA THR A 19 12.90 33.30 4.42
C THR A 19 12.15 32.71 3.22
N PRO A 20 12.70 31.74 2.50
CA PRO A 20 11.93 31.07 1.47
C PRO A 20 10.76 30.35 2.15
N SER A 21 9.59 30.95 2.08
CA SER A 21 8.34 30.25 2.32
C SER A 21 8.32 29.10 1.31
N SER A 22 8.33 27.88 1.82
CA SER A 22 8.04 26.68 1.02
C SER A 22 6.77 26.98 0.23
N LEU A 23 6.91 27.23 -1.06
CA LEU A 23 5.78 27.34 -1.97
C LEU A 23 5.12 25.95 -1.97
N CYS A 24 4.02 25.84 -1.26
CA CYS A 24 3.08 24.76 -1.43
C CYS A 24 2.67 24.79 -2.91
N GLN A 25 3.18 23.86 -3.69
CA GLN A 25 2.77 23.62 -5.08
C GLN A 25 1.33 23.09 -5.06
N THR A 26 0.35 23.97 -5.09
CA THR A 26 -1.07 23.70 -4.87
C THR A 26 -1.78 23.05 -6.06
N ASP A 27 -1.12 22.82 -7.22
CA ASP A 27 -1.78 22.36 -8.43
C ASP A 27 -1.09 21.19 -9.17
N LEU A 28 -0.19 20.45 -8.53
CA LEU A 28 0.44 19.32 -9.17
C LEU A 28 -0.40 18.06 -8.98
N VAL A 29 -1.08 17.66 -10.05
CA VAL A 29 -1.71 16.35 -10.19
C VAL A 29 -0.84 15.56 -11.16
N HIS A 30 -0.27 14.48 -10.69
CA HIS A 30 0.57 13.60 -11.49
C HIS A 30 -0.08 12.24 -11.62
N THR A 31 -0.16 11.74 -12.84
CA THR A 31 -0.78 10.46 -13.15
C THR A 31 0.21 9.58 -13.90
N GLU A 32 0.31 8.33 -13.48
CA GLU A 32 1.13 7.31 -14.11
C GLU A 32 0.33 6.02 -14.30
N ARG A 33 0.67 5.23 -15.30
CA ARG A 33 0.00 3.97 -15.58
C ARG A 33 0.42 2.89 -14.58
N LEU A 34 -0.58 2.19 -14.02
CA LEU A 34 -0.36 1.00 -13.22
C LEU A 34 -0.30 -0.26 -14.12
N GLU A 35 0.65 -1.10 -13.85
CA GLU A 35 0.63 -2.48 -14.31
C GLU A 35 -0.06 -3.33 -13.24
N LEU A 36 -1.05 -4.14 -13.62
CA LEU A 36 -1.72 -5.05 -12.69
C LEU A 36 -1.22 -6.48 -12.93
N VAL A 37 -0.62 -7.08 -11.89
CA VAL A 37 -0.20 -8.48 -11.91
C VAL A 37 -0.78 -9.17 -10.70
N HIS A 38 -1.58 -10.20 -10.91
CA HIS A 38 -2.41 -10.83 -9.89
C HIS A 38 -3.21 -9.77 -9.09
N ASP A 39 -3.83 -8.84 -9.83
CA ASP A 39 -4.58 -7.70 -9.32
C ASP A 39 -3.77 -6.65 -8.53
N LYS A 40 -2.49 -6.89 -8.21
CA LYS A 40 -1.64 -5.97 -7.45
C LYS A 40 -1.13 -4.83 -8.33
N PRO A 41 -1.09 -3.59 -7.80
CA PRO A 41 -0.68 -2.41 -8.55
C PRO A 41 0.84 -2.24 -8.55
N PHE A 42 1.46 -2.36 -9.72
CA PHE A 42 2.88 -2.12 -9.95
C PHE A 42 3.09 -0.80 -10.67
N VAL A 43 4.20 -0.17 -10.37
CA VAL A 43 4.62 1.11 -10.92
C VAL A 43 6.14 1.12 -11.14
N MET A 44 6.60 1.94 -12.07
CA MET A 44 8.04 2.15 -12.29
C MET A 44 8.53 3.31 -11.43
N VAL A 45 9.70 3.13 -10.80
CA VAL A 45 10.27 4.05 -9.81
C VAL A 45 11.72 4.35 -10.17
N THR A 46 12.11 5.61 -10.05
CA THR A 46 13.52 6.02 -10.08
C THR A 46 14.03 6.14 -8.65
N VAL A 47 15.17 5.55 -8.33
CA VAL A 47 15.79 5.57 -7.00
C VAL A 47 17.20 6.11 -7.12
N ASN A 48 17.51 7.23 -6.43
CA ASN A 48 18.81 7.92 -6.49
C ASN A 48 19.28 8.14 -7.94
N ASP A 49 18.39 8.68 -8.77
CA ASP A 49 18.59 8.96 -10.20
C ASP A 49 18.91 7.73 -11.08
N LYS A 50 18.68 6.52 -10.56
CA LYS A 50 18.84 5.25 -11.28
C LYS A 50 17.49 4.54 -11.45
N GLY A 51 17.34 3.79 -12.53
CA GLY A 51 16.13 3.03 -12.83
C GLY A 51 15.78 3.04 -14.31
N PRO A 52 14.54 2.77 -14.70
CA PRO A 52 13.40 2.51 -13.79
C PRO A 52 13.45 1.13 -13.13
N PHE A 53 12.97 1.06 -11.88
CA PHE A 53 12.79 -0.18 -11.12
C PHE A 53 11.30 -0.45 -10.91
N ARG A 54 10.90 -1.71 -10.89
CA ARG A 54 9.50 -2.11 -10.71
C ARG A 54 9.18 -2.31 -9.24
N PHE A 55 8.21 -1.54 -8.74
CA PHE A 55 7.76 -1.58 -7.35
C PHE A 55 6.26 -1.89 -7.28
N VAL A 56 5.82 -2.59 -6.23
CA VAL A 56 4.41 -2.75 -5.91
C VAL A 56 3.97 -1.65 -4.93
N ILE A 57 2.76 -1.12 -5.10
CA ILE A 57 2.14 -0.23 -4.11
C ILE A 57 1.33 -1.08 -3.15
N ASP A 58 1.72 -1.07 -1.86
CA ASP A 58 1.14 -1.93 -0.83
C ASP A 58 0.65 -1.09 0.35
N THR A 59 -0.66 -0.82 0.37
CA THR A 59 -1.30 -0.06 1.45
C THR A 59 -1.44 -0.86 2.74
N GLY A 60 -1.30 -2.18 2.69
CA GLY A 60 -1.31 -3.08 3.85
C GLY A 60 0.04 -3.18 4.56
N THR A 61 1.07 -2.53 4.04
CA THR A 61 2.42 -2.55 4.62
C THR A 61 2.74 -1.26 5.36
N SER A 62 3.17 -1.38 6.62
CA SER A 62 3.66 -0.26 7.42
C SER A 62 5.07 0.15 6.99
N GLY A 63 5.37 1.46 7.05
CA GLY A 63 6.64 2.04 6.62
C GLY A 63 6.54 2.69 5.25
N ALA A 64 7.63 3.34 4.81
CA ALA A 64 7.63 4.09 3.57
C ALA A 64 8.00 3.22 2.36
N ALA A 65 9.03 2.37 2.49
CA ALA A 65 9.48 1.52 1.40
C ALA A 65 10.19 0.26 1.90
N PHE A 66 10.22 -0.73 1.01
CA PHE A 66 11.09 -1.90 1.08
C PHE A 66 11.87 -2.01 -0.23
N VAL A 67 13.07 -2.55 -0.16
CA VAL A 67 13.91 -2.89 -1.32
C VAL A 67 14.46 -4.29 -1.16
N THR A 68 14.70 -4.96 -2.29
CA THR A 68 15.39 -6.25 -2.26
C THR A 68 16.87 -6.08 -1.89
N PRO A 69 17.52 -7.12 -1.35
CA PRO A 69 18.97 -7.10 -1.11
C PRO A 69 19.77 -6.80 -2.39
N GLU A 70 19.31 -7.32 -3.53
CA GLU A 70 19.91 -7.11 -4.84
C GLU A 70 19.86 -5.62 -5.22
N LEU A 71 18.69 -4.98 -5.10
CA LEU A 71 18.56 -3.55 -5.41
C LEU A 71 19.39 -2.68 -4.46
N ALA A 72 19.39 -3.02 -3.16
CA ALA A 72 20.21 -2.30 -2.18
C ALA A 72 21.70 -2.38 -2.52
N GLY A 73 22.17 -3.55 -3.02
CA GLY A 73 23.54 -3.74 -3.48
C GLY A 73 23.85 -2.98 -4.77
N ILE A 74 22.99 -3.06 -5.79
CA ILE A 74 23.17 -2.35 -7.08
C ILE A 74 23.23 -0.82 -6.85
N LEU A 75 22.46 -0.31 -5.91
CA LEU A 75 22.40 1.12 -5.60
C LEU A 75 23.40 1.55 -4.52
N GLU A 76 24.16 0.61 -3.96
CA GLU A 76 25.16 0.86 -2.88
C GLU A 76 24.53 1.62 -1.69
N LEU A 77 23.29 1.24 -1.31
CA LEU A 77 22.55 1.96 -0.28
C LEU A 77 23.18 1.77 1.10
N SER A 78 23.45 2.88 1.78
CA SER A 78 24.04 2.89 3.11
C SER A 78 23.07 2.37 4.17
N THR A 79 23.49 1.40 4.99
CA THR A 79 22.72 0.94 6.15
C THR A 79 22.76 1.99 7.25
N VAL A 80 21.58 2.41 7.73
CA VAL A 80 21.42 3.45 8.74
C VAL A 80 20.77 2.94 10.03
N GLY A 81 20.49 1.65 10.10
CA GLY A 81 19.89 1.04 11.28
C GLY A 81 19.30 -0.33 11.03
N GLN A 82 18.49 -0.79 11.99
CA GLN A 82 17.76 -2.04 11.89
C GLN A 82 16.31 -1.85 12.32
N ALA A 83 15.40 -2.63 11.74
CA ALA A 83 13.99 -2.68 12.11
C ALA A 83 13.56 -4.10 12.44
N ARG A 84 12.58 -4.23 13.31
CA ARG A 84 11.86 -5.49 13.52
C ARG A 84 10.75 -5.60 12.48
N LEU A 85 10.73 -6.69 11.75
CA LEU A 85 9.70 -7.03 10.78
C LEU A 85 8.88 -8.19 11.29
N SER A 86 7.57 -8.03 11.31
CA SER A 86 6.61 -9.09 11.60
C SER A 86 5.34 -8.84 10.80
N ASP A 87 4.62 -9.90 10.50
CA ASP A 87 3.24 -9.77 10.01
C ASP A 87 2.23 -9.63 11.18
N PRO A 88 0.94 -9.38 10.89
CA PRO A 88 -0.09 -9.26 11.92
C PRO A 88 -0.29 -10.51 12.79
N SER A 89 0.16 -11.70 12.34
CA SER A 89 0.09 -12.93 13.16
C SER A 89 1.05 -12.88 14.33
N LYS A 90 2.14 -12.09 14.23
CA LYS A 90 3.24 -11.97 15.20
C LYS A 90 3.92 -13.30 15.54
N GLN A 91 3.75 -14.32 14.70
CA GLN A 91 4.34 -15.66 14.94
C GLN A 91 5.85 -15.67 14.67
N SER A 92 6.31 -14.78 13.80
CA SER A 92 7.74 -14.62 13.53
C SER A 92 8.11 -13.13 13.53
N VAL A 93 9.26 -12.82 14.13
CA VAL A 93 9.83 -11.47 14.15
C VAL A 93 11.26 -11.56 13.67
N GLN A 94 11.56 -10.87 12.59
CA GLN A 94 12.90 -10.82 11.98
C GLN A 94 13.51 -9.43 12.18
N SER A 95 14.84 -9.38 12.36
CA SER A 95 15.59 -8.12 12.29
C SER A 95 16.05 -7.92 10.85
N VAL A 96 15.72 -6.79 10.26
CA VAL A 96 16.08 -6.45 8.87
C VAL A 96 16.83 -5.13 8.82
N PRO A 97 17.82 -4.97 7.92
CA PRO A 97 18.51 -3.70 7.76
C PRO A 97 17.56 -2.59 7.30
N ILE A 98 17.84 -1.36 7.75
CA ILE A 98 17.26 -0.13 7.23
C ILE A 98 18.34 0.57 6.41
N VAL A 99 18.03 0.89 5.16
CA VAL A 99 18.88 1.67 4.27
C VAL A 99 18.30 3.05 3.98
N MET A 100 19.14 4.00 3.58
CA MET A 100 18.73 5.35 3.20
C MET A 100 18.65 5.46 1.68
N ILE A 101 17.49 5.86 1.19
CA ILE A 101 17.26 6.31 -0.18
C ILE A 101 17.20 7.83 -0.14
N GLN A 102 18.10 8.53 -0.85
CA GLN A 102 18.15 9.99 -0.89
C GLN A 102 16.99 10.58 -1.70
N SER A 103 16.71 9.98 -2.86
CA SER A 103 15.57 10.37 -3.69
C SER A 103 14.85 9.15 -4.25
N LEU A 104 13.52 9.23 -4.28
CA LEU A 104 12.65 8.25 -4.90
C LEU A 104 11.59 9.00 -5.68
N GLU A 105 11.54 8.79 -6.99
CA GLU A 105 10.55 9.40 -7.86
C GLU A 105 9.56 8.37 -8.36
N VAL A 106 8.27 8.68 -8.23
CA VAL A 106 7.15 7.90 -8.75
C VAL A 106 6.04 8.84 -9.20
N ALA A 107 5.47 8.60 -10.35
CA ALA A 107 4.43 9.45 -10.95
C ALA A 107 4.81 10.95 -10.93
N GLY A 108 6.06 11.29 -11.20
CA GLY A 108 6.54 12.68 -11.20
C GLY A 108 6.64 13.35 -9.81
N PHE A 109 6.32 12.63 -8.72
CA PHE A 109 6.56 13.08 -7.36
C PHE A 109 7.91 12.57 -6.86
N GLU A 110 8.72 13.48 -6.31
CA GLU A 110 9.97 13.15 -5.66
C GLU A 110 9.80 13.11 -4.14
N PHE A 111 10.15 11.98 -3.56
CA PHE A 111 10.25 11.77 -2.12
C PHE A 111 11.71 11.73 -1.71
N ARG A 112 12.07 12.36 -0.59
CA ARG A 112 13.46 12.47 -0.13
C ARG A 112 13.68 11.82 1.23
N ASP A 113 14.92 11.39 1.48
CA ASP A 113 15.38 10.84 2.76
C ASP A 113 14.52 9.68 3.26
N ILE A 114 14.24 8.73 2.36
CA ILE A 114 13.36 7.58 2.61
C ILE A 114 14.14 6.47 3.32
N LYS A 115 13.67 6.10 4.49
CA LYS A 115 14.15 4.88 5.18
C LYS A 115 13.42 3.67 4.61
N ALA A 116 14.17 2.85 3.86
CA ALA A 116 13.65 1.59 3.31
C ALA A 116 14.18 0.40 4.12
N ARG A 117 13.31 -0.60 4.31
CA ARG A 117 13.70 -1.89 4.90
C ARG A 117 14.22 -2.81 3.80
N VAL A 118 15.32 -3.54 4.08
CA VAL A 118 15.83 -4.53 3.14
C VAL A 118 15.22 -5.89 3.45
N HIS A 119 14.51 -6.44 2.48
CA HIS A 119 13.88 -7.77 2.65
C HIS A 119 13.75 -8.47 1.29
N VAL A 120 13.78 -9.79 1.32
CA VAL A 120 13.49 -10.60 0.12
C VAL A 120 12.01 -10.46 -0.19
N LEU A 121 11.71 -9.89 -1.34
CA LEU A 121 10.35 -9.70 -1.85
C LEU A 121 10.02 -10.79 -2.89
N GLY A 122 8.78 -10.84 -3.35
CA GLY A 122 8.25 -11.87 -4.23
C GLY A 122 9.22 -12.37 -5.31
N ARG A 123 9.30 -13.69 -5.46
CA ARG A 123 10.17 -14.38 -6.42
C ARG A 123 9.35 -14.98 -7.54
N GLY A 124 9.96 -15.15 -8.72
CA GLY A 124 9.35 -15.80 -9.87
C GLY A 124 8.68 -14.83 -10.84
N GLU A 125 7.68 -15.32 -11.55
CA GLU A 125 6.90 -14.53 -12.48
C GLU A 125 6.22 -13.37 -11.75
N GLY A 126 6.47 -12.14 -12.20
CA GLY A 126 6.02 -10.95 -11.49
C GLY A 126 7.00 -10.44 -10.42
N SER A 127 8.27 -10.88 -10.43
CA SER A 127 9.30 -10.34 -9.53
C SER A 127 9.43 -8.82 -9.61
N TYR A 128 9.74 -8.19 -8.49
CA TYR A 128 9.86 -6.76 -8.35
C TYR A 128 11.00 -6.41 -7.38
N GLN A 129 11.56 -5.20 -7.54
CA GLN A 129 12.75 -4.80 -6.81
C GLN A 129 12.43 -4.06 -5.51
N GLY A 130 11.18 -3.63 -5.33
CA GLY A 130 10.81 -2.92 -4.12
C GLY A 130 9.28 -2.81 -3.92
N LEU A 131 8.92 -2.24 -2.78
CA LEU A 131 7.56 -2.02 -2.36
C LEU A 131 7.43 -0.59 -1.83
N LEU A 132 6.39 0.12 -2.22
CA LEU A 132 5.98 1.41 -1.69
C LEU A 132 4.90 1.18 -0.66
N GLY A 133 5.25 1.42 0.61
CA GLY A 133 4.30 1.26 1.71
C GLY A 133 3.44 2.50 1.92
N PHE A 134 2.33 2.32 2.63
CA PHE A 134 1.31 3.34 2.77
C PHE A 134 1.85 4.67 3.32
N SER A 135 2.75 4.64 4.31
CA SER A 135 3.26 5.86 4.94
C SER A 135 4.13 6.75 4.03
N LEU A 136 4.58 6.27 2.86
CA LEU A 136 5.26 7.10 1.87
C LEU A 136 4.37 8.25 1.41
N PHE A 137 3.09 7.98 1.23
CA PHE A 137 2.11 8.89 0.64
C PHE A 137 1.38 9.77 1.68
N ARG A 138 1.96 9.96 2.89
CA ARG A 138 1.28 10.66 3.99
C ARG A 138 0.93 12.12 3.70
N ASP A 139 1.72 12.78 2.84
CA ASP A 139 1.62 14.21 2.59
C ASP A 139 0.94 14.56 1.26
N CYS A 140 0.38 13.56 0.56
CA CYS A 140 -0.38 13.73 -0.66
C CYS A 140 -1.64 12.85 -0.67
N LEU A 141 -2.56 13.17 -1.57
CA LEU A 141 -3.64 12.26 -1.92
C LEU A 141 -3.07 11.15 -2.80
N LEU A 142 -3.28 9.91 -2.38
CA LEU A 142 -2.96 8.71 -3.16
C LEU A 142 -4.24 8.18 -3.79
N THR A 143 -4.35 8.19 -5.10
CA THR A 143 -5.44 7.54 -5.82
C THR A 143 -4.92 6.34 -6.60
N LEU A 144 -5.47 5.15 -6.30
CA LEU A 144 -5.32 3.95 -7.09
C LEU A 144 -6.61 3.73 -7.86
N ASP A 145 -6.63 4.09 -9.14
CA ASP A 145 -7.75 3.85 -10.04
C ASP A 145 -7.52 2.51 -10.76
N PHE A 146 -8.06 1.44 -10.17
CA PHE A 146 -7.90 0.10 -10.72
C PHE A 146 -8.62 -0.08 -12.06
N PRO A 147 -9.88 0.39 -12.25
CA PRO A 147 -10.55 0.33 -13.54
C PRO A 147 -9.78 1.00 -14.68
N SER A 148 -9.22 2.19 -14.44
CA SER A 148 -8.45 2.94 -15.43
C SER A 148 -6.98 2.50 -15.49
N ARG A 149 -6.51 1.73 -14.49
CA ARG A 149 -5.10 1.36 -14.28
C ARG A 149 -4.20 2.59 -14.18
N GLU A 150 -4.56 3.49 -13.28
CA GLU A 150 -3.84 4.74 -13.06
C GLU A 150 -3.53 4.96 -11.59
N LEU A 151 -2.28 5.37 -11.33
CA LEU A 151 -1.85 5.99 -10.09
C LEU A 151 -1.95 7.50 -10.24
N THR A 152 -2.62 8.16 -9.31
CA THR A 152 -2.59 9.62 -9.25
C THR A 152 -2.09 10.05 -7.88
N LEU A 153 -1.10 10.93 -7.87
CA LEU A 153 -0.63 11.65 -6.69
C LEU A 153 -1.02 13.13 -6.85
N ALA A 154 -1.61 13.70 -5.81
CA ALA A 154 -2.07 15.09 -5.84
C ALA A 154 -1.88 15.77 -4.49
N ALA A 155 -1.66 17.08 -4.52
CA ALA A 155 -1.84 17.91 -3.34
C ALA A 155 -3.34 18.08 -3.03
N GLY A 156 -3.66 18.36 -1.77
CA GLY A 156 -5.05 18.65 -1.37
C GLY A 156 -5.54 17.78 -0.24
N SER A 157 -6.87 17.74 -0.09
CA SER A 157 -7.55 16.96 0.93
C SER A 157 -8.92 16.50 0.45
N LEU A 158 -9.37 15.35 0.97
CA LEU A 158 -10.74 14.91 0.79
C LEU A 158 -11.67 15.70 1.71
N LEU A 159 -12.82 16.06 1.18
CA LEU A 159 -13.91 16.62 1.99
C LEU A 159 -14.86 15.49 2.36
N SER A 160 -15.24 15.45 3.63
CA SER A 160 -16.39 14.64 4.07
C SER A 160 -17.63 15.46 3.75
N ASP A 161 -18.24 15.17 2.62
CA ASP A 161 -19.42 15.89 2.09
C ASP A 161 -20.74 15.28 2.52
N GLY A 162 -20.70 14.30 3.44
CA GLY A 162 -21.85 13.51 3.83
C GLY A 162 -22.19 12.38 2.86
N GLU A 163 -21.42 12.22 1.80
CA GLU A 163 -21.52 11.04 0.93
C GLU A 163 -20.96 9.81 1.65
N HIS A 164 -21.68 8.71 1.57
CA HIS A 164 -21.23 7.45 2.14
C HIS A 164 -20.12 6.78 1.31
N SER A 165 -19.66 7.42 0.23
CA SER A 165 -18.50 7.00 -0.55
C SER A 165 -17.18 7.42 0.08
N VAL A 166 -17.20 8.40 0.99
CA VAL A 166 -16.03 8.84 1.78
C VAL A 166 -16.16 8.28 3.19
N LEU A 167 -15.25 7.39 3.54
CA LEU A 167 -15.22 6.74 4.85
C LEU A 167 -14.06 7.26 5.68
N SER A 168 -14.25 7.35 6.99
CA SER A 168 -13.12 7.50 7.90
C SER A 168 -12.38 6.18 8.08
N PHE A 169 -11.06 6.23 8.25
CA PHE A 169 -10.29 5.06 8.60
C PHE A 169 -9.42 5.30 9.86
N ARG A 170 -9.17 4.24 10.58
CA ARG A 170 -8.15 4.19 11.65
C ARG A 170 -6.84 3.70 11.05
N MET A 171 -5.72 4.07 11.66
CA MET A 171 -4.39 3.70 11.14
C MET A 171 -3.47 3.22 12.27
N PRO A 172 -3.82 2.15 12.99
CA PRO A 172 -2.90 1.53 13.92
C PRO A 172 -1.73 0.94 13.13
N ASP A 173 -0.53 1.06 13.68
CA ASP A 173 0.70 0.55 13.06
C ASP A 173 0.96 1.03 11.61
N GLY A 174 0.32 2.15 11.21
CA GLY A 174 0.48 2.74 9.87
C GLY A 174 -0.33 2.06 8.76
N ILE A 175 -1.31 1.20 9.08
CA ILE A 175 -2.13 0.46 8.12
C ILE A 175 -3.57 0.99 8.15
N PRO A 176 -4.21 1.28 6.99
CA PRO A 176 -5.57 1.82 6.94
C PRO A 176 -6.62 0.74 7.24
N ILE A 177 -7.42 0.98 8.28
CA ILE A 177 -8.51 0.09 8.68
C ILE A 177 -9.83 0.83 8.56
N VAL A 178 -10.73 0.32 7.73
CA VAL A 178 -12.10 0.81 7.55
C VAL A 178 -13.10 -0.11 8.22
N ASN A 179 -14.31 0.39 8.40
CA ASN A 179 -15.45 -0.40 8.82
C ASN A 179 -16.28 -0.79 7.59
N LEU A 180 -16.32 -2.09 7.29
CA LEU A 180 -17.20 -2.68 6.30
C LEU A 180 -18.43 -3.26 7.00
N ARG A 181 -19.44 -3.71 6.23
CA ARG A 181 -20.59 -4.43 6.77
C ARG A 181 -20.80 -5.73 6.02
N ILE A 182 -21.04 -6.81 6.75
CA ILE A 182 -21.41 -8.12 6.17
C ILE A 182 -22.79 -8.48 6.69
N GLY A 183 -23.79 -8.49 5.81
CA GLY A 183 -25.16 -8.73 6.22
C GLY A 183 -25.65 -7.75 7.29
N GLY A 184 -25.23 -6.49 7.20
CA GLY A 184 -25.56 -5.44 8.16
C GLY A 184 -24.68 -5.41 9.43
N VAL A 185 -23.82 -6.41 9.67
CA VAL A 185 -22.92 -6.46 10.84
C VAL A 185 -21.61 -5.73 10.52
N PRO A 186 -21.21 -4.73 11.32
CA PRO A 186 -19.95 -4.00 11.10
C PRO A 186 -18.75 -4.89 11.40
N ILE A 187 -17.74 -4.82 10.54
CA ILE A 187 -16.47 -5.50 10.67
C ILE A 187 -15.31 -4.56 10.35
N ASP A 188 -14.21 -4.70 11.05
CA ASP A 188 -12.97 -4.01 10.74
C ASP A 188 -12.21 -4.76 9.65
N ALA A 189 -11.81 -4.04 8.61
CA ALA A 189 -11.01 -4.57 7.51
C ALA A 189 -9.86 -3.63 7.17
N GLN A 190 -8.66 -4.16 7.00
CA GLN A 190 -7.57 -3.40 6.43
C GLN A 190 -7.75 -3.26 4.91
N ILE A 191 -7.39 -2.11 4.35
CA ILE A 191 -7.32 -1.92 2.90
C ILE A 191 -5.89 -2.25 2.47
N ASP A 192 -5.74 -3.27 1.64
CA ASP A 192 -4.45 -3.88 1.35
C ASP A 192 -4.27 -4.12 -0.16
N SER A 193 -3.70 -3.16 -0.86
CA SER A 193 -3.44 -3.29 -2.30
C SER A 193 -2.33 -4.31 -2.63
N GLY A 194 -1.53 -4.72 -1.64
CA GLY A 194 -0.51 -5.77 -1.78
C GLY A 194 -1.03 -7.18 -1.47
N GLY A 195 -2.16 -7.30 -0.76
CA GLY A 195 -2.87 -8.56 -0.53
C GLY A 195 -3.80 -8.88 -1.70
N GLU A 196 -4.27 -10.13 -1.81
CA GLU A 196 -5.06 -10.54 -3.00
C GLU A 196 -6.57 -10.43 -2.77
N GLY A 197 -7.19 -11.43 -2.17
CA GLY A 197 -8.63 -11.57 -2.08
C GLY A 197 -9.32 -10.73 -1.00
N LEU A 198 -10.59 -11.03 -0.78
CA LEU A 198 -11.28 -10.64 0.45
C LEU A 198 -11.11 -11.76 1.46
N LEU A 199 -10.08 -11.64 2.31
CA LEU A 199 -9.72 -12.67 3.29
C LEU A 199 -10.40 -12.36 4.63
N LEU A 200 -11.13 -13.33 5.17
CA LEU A 200 -11.79 -13.27 6.46
C LEU A 200 -11.07 -14.17 7.47
N PRO A 201 -10.78 -13.68 8.70
CA PRO A 201 -10.23 -14.53 9.74
C PRO A 201 -11.24 -15.61 10.16
N ASP A 202 -10.76 -16.81 10.52
CA ASP A 202 -11.57 -17.96 10.91
C ASP A 202 -12.64 -17.63 11.96
N ARG A 203 -12.26 -16.85 12.98
CA ARG A 203 -13.18 -16.43 14.05
C ARG A 203 -14.34 -15.56 13.56
N LEU A 204 -14.11 -14.77 12.47
CA LEU A 204 -15.16 -13.99 11.85
C LEU A 204 -16.02 -14.89 10.96
N ALA A 205 -15.37 -15.71 10.13
CA ALA A 205 -16.04 -16.64 9.23
C ALA A 205 -17.01 -17.60 9.97
N ALA A 206 -16.62 -18.08 11.15
CA ALA A 206 -17.47 -18.94 11.99
C ALA A 206 -18.82 -18.30 12.40
N ARG A 207 -18.96 -16.98 12.29
CA ARG A 207 -20.18 -16.23 12.65
C ARG A 207 -21.00 -15.82 11.43
N LEU A 208 -20.53 -16.12 10.23
CA LEU A 208 -21.17 -15.71 8.98
C LEU A 208 -21.91 -16.88 8.33
N LYS A 209 -22.88 -16.54 7.48
CA LYS A 209 -23.61 -17.50 6.68
C LYS A 209 -22.98 -17.61 5.28
N PHE A 210 -22.76 -18.82 4.82
CA PHE A 210 -22.25 -19.11 3.49
C PHE A 210 -23.34 -19.76 2.62
N ALA A 211 -23.22 -19.62 1.30
CA ALA A 211 -24.11 -20.25 0.35
C ALA A 211 -23.80 -21.75 0.19
N SER A 212 -22.57 -22.16 0.50
CA SER A 212 -22.09 -23.53 0.58
C SER A 212 -21.00 -23.60 1.64
N ASP A 213 -20.71 -24.77 2.16
CA ASP A 213 -19.63 -24.94 3.13
C ASP A 213 -18.28 -24.50 2.54
N PRO A 214 -17.43 -23.82 3.33
CA PRO A 214 -16.10 -23.46 2.90
C PRO A 214 -15.25 -24.70 2.57
N ALA A 215 -14.68 -24.73 1.37
CA ALA A 215 -13.81 -25.79 0.90
C ALA A 215 -12.34 -25.34 0.87
N GLU A 216 -11.42 -26.29 0.86
CA GLU A 216 -10.00 -26.02 0.66
C GLU A 216 -9.79 -25.32 -0.69
N PHE A 217 -9.00 -24.25 -0.66
CA PHE A 217 -8.80 -23.40 -1.83
C PHE A 217 -7.32 -23.27 -2.20
N GLY A 218 -6.42 -23.29 -1.21
CA GLY A 218 -4.98 -23.17 -1.43
C GLY A 218 -4.22 -22.79 -0.18
N ASN A 219 -3.03 -22.23 -0.37
CA ASN A 219 -2.20 -21.72 0.71
C ASN A 219 -1.87 -20.26 0.49
N GLY A 220 -1.94 -19.49 1.56
CA GLY A 220 -1.49 -18.11 1.62
C GLY A 220 -0.11 -18.00 2.24
N GLU A 221 0.61 -16.97 1.87
CA GLU A 221 1.89 -16.60 2.47
C GLU A 221 1.88 -15.12 2.82
N SER A 222 2.33 -14.80 4.03
CA SER A 222 2.65 -13.45 4.44
C SER A 222 4.16 -13.30 4.52
N LEU A 223 4.65 -12.14 4.97
CA LEU A 223 6.10 -11.92 5.16
C LEU A 223 6.77 -12.94 6.09
N SER A 224 6.03 -13.60 6.97
CA SER A 224 6.60 -14.47 8.00
C SER A 224 5.85 -15.79 8.25
N THR A 225 4.69 -15.99 7.63
CA THR A 225 3.82 -17.12 7.96
C THR A 225 3.16 -17.70 6.71
N ARG A 226 3.08 -19.04 6.62
CA ARG A 226 2.23 -19.77 5.67
C ARG A 226 0.99 -20.27 6.37
N PHE A 227 -0.14 -20.21 5.68
CA PHE A 227 -1.43 -20.67 6.23
C PHE A 227 -2.31 -21.25 5.13
N GLN A 228 -3.15 -22.19 5.51
CA GLN A 228 -4.14 -22.77 4.61
C GLN A 228 -5.29 -21.78 4.38
N ILE A 229 -5.72 -21.66 3.14
CA ILE A 229 -6.87 -20.88 2.73
C ILE A 229 -8.01 -21.84 2.37
N ARG A 230 -9.15 -21.59 3.01
CA ARG A 230 -10.45 -22.12 2.57
C ARG A 230 -11.20 -21.01 1.86
N ALA A 231 -12.19 -21.33 1.06
CA ALA A 231 -12.99 -20.31 0.40
C ALA A 231 -14.42 -20.75 0.23
N ALA A 232 -15.31 -19.75 0.16
CA ALA A 232 -16.73 -19.96 -0.09
C ALA A 232 -17.38 -18.68 -0.62
N ARG A 233 -18.60 -18.82 -1.11
CA ARG A 233 -19.45 -17.69 -1.41
C ARG A 233 -20.27 -17.31 -0.17
N LEU A 234 -20.22 -16.05 0.22
CA LEU A 234 -21.08 -15.53 1.29
C LEU A 234 -22.56 -15.59 0.90
N ALA A 235 -23.44 -15.88 1.86
CA ALA A 235 -24.88 -15.74 1.67
C ALA A 235 -25.32 -14.26 1.72
N PRO A 236 -24.81 -13.41 2.65
CA PRO A 236 -25.08 -11.97 2.66
C PRO A 236 -24.18 -11.20 1.70
N ASN A 237 -24.52 -9.93 1.49
CA ASN A 237 -23.67 -8.96 0.81
C ASN A 237 -22.56 -8.44 1.73
N VAL A 238 -21.50 -7.90 1.11
CA VAL A 238 -20.48 -7.09 1.77
C VAL A 238 -20.64 -5.65 1.30
N GLU A 239 -20.79 -4.74 2.25
CA GLU A 239 -21.03 -3.33 1.99
C GLU A 239 -19.77 -2.50 2.31
N VAL A 240 -19.43 -1.58 1.42
CA VAL A 240 -18.37 -0.58 1.59
C VAL A 240 -18.92 0.79 1.19
N GLY A 241 -19.22 1.62 2.18
CA GLY A 241 -19.96 2.87 1.93
C GLY A 241 -21.29 2.64 1.24
N ASP A 242 -21.53 3.31 0.13
CA ASP A 242 -22.73 3.17 -0.71
C ASP A 242 -22.72 1.97 -1.66
N TYR A 243 -21.62 1.25 -1.72
CA TYR A 243 -21.41 0.13 -2.62
C TYR A 243 -21.59 -1.20 -1.90
N PHE A 244 -21.95 -2.24 -2.64
CA PHE A 244 -22.02 -3.57 -2.07
C PHE A 244 -21.62 -4.65 -3.09
N PHE A 245 -20.88 -5.64 -2.62
CA PHE A 245 -20.62 -6.87 -3.35
C PHE A 245 -21.74 -7.85 -3.10
N LYS A 246 -22.40 -8.28 -4.17
CA LYS A 246 -23.53 -9.20 -4.09
C LYS A 246 -23.03 -10.62 -3.86
N ARG A 247 -23.23 -11.14 -2.63
CA ARG A 247 -22.88 -12.52 -2.27
C ARG A 247 -21.46 -12.90 -2.77
N PRO A 248 -20.42 -12.16 -2.35
CA PRO A 248 -19.09 -12.29 -2.93
C PRO A 248 -18.46 -13.65 -2.59
N PHE A 249 -17.51 -14.08 -3.44
CA PHE A 249 -16.54 -15.10 -3.09
C PHE A 249 -15.56 -14.51 -2.08
N VAL A 250 -15.26 -15.27 -1.02
CA VAL A 250 -14.33 -14.84 0.04
C VAL A 250 -13.39 -15.96 0.40
N GLU A 251 -12.21 -15.57 0.79
CA GLU A 251 -11.19 -16.44 1.35
C GLU A 251 -11.30 -16.46 2.87
N ILE A 252 -10.88 -17.56 3.49
CA ILE A 252 -10.94 -17.77 4.93
C ILE A 252 -9.61 -18.33 5.40
N GLY A 253 -8.94 -17.62 6.32
CA GLY A 253 -7.66 -18.06 6.85
C GLY A 253 -7.36 -17.51 8.23
N GLY A 254 -6.68 -18.32 9.05
CA GLY A 254 -6.53 -18.08 10.49
C GLY A 254 -5.43 -17.12 10.92
N ALA A 255 -4.58 -16.68 10.00
CA ALA A 255 -3.35 -15.98 10.39
C ALA A 255 -3.57 -14.54 10.88
N PHE A 256 -4.65 -13.88 10.48
CA PHE A 256 -4.83 -12.45 10.70
C PHE A 256 -5.97 -12.12 11.66
N PRO A 257 -5.83 -11.06 12.47
CA PRO A 257 -6.86 -10.67 13.43
C PRO A 257 -8.03 -9.92 12.81
N LEU A 258 -7.86 -9.32 11.62
CA LEU A 258 -8.83 -8.50 10.91
C LEU A 258 -9.12 -9.07 9.52
N ALA A 259 -10.23 -8.67 8.93
CA ALA A 259 -10.46 -8.93 7.52
C ALA A 259 -9.44 -8.17 6.67
N ASN A 260 -9.06 -8.75 5.52
CA ASN A 260 -8.23 -8.11 4.52
C ASN A 260 -9.06 -7.82 3.27
N PHE A 261 -9.24 -6.53 2.96
CA PHE A 261 -9.85 -6.06 1.72
C PHE A 261 -8.74 -5.82 0.70
N GLY A 262 -8.37 -6.90 0.02
CA GLY A 262 -7.21 -6.97 -0.86
C GLY A 262 -7.44 -6.40 -2.25
N SER A 263 -6.49 -6.65 -3.13
CA SER A 263 -6.45 -6.07 -4.48
C SER A 263 -7.62 -6.53 -5.37
N SER A 264 -8.09 -7.78 -5.26
CA SER A 264 -9.20 -8.26 -6.10
C SER A 264 -10.52 -7.50 -5.88
N PRO A 265 -11.02 -7.29 -4.65
CA PRO A 265 -12.18 -6.42 -4.47
C PRO A 265 -11.90 -4.95 -4.78
N LEU A 266 -10.63 -4.48 -4.66
CA LEU A 266 -10.25 -3.11 -5.01
C LEU A 266 -10.36 -2.85 -6.52
N GLN A 267 -10.29 -3.88 -7.39
CA GLN A 267 -10.44 -3.74 -8.86
C GLN A 267 -11.73 -3.02 -9.28
N ALA A 268 -12.74 -3.02 -8.43
CA ALA A 268 -14.01 -2.35 -8.73
C ALA A 268 -13.95 -0.83 -8.56
N PHE A 269 -12.88 -0.27 -7.99
CA PHE A 269 -12.85 1.11 -7.51
C PHE A 269 -11.68 1.94 -8.02
N ALA A 270 -11.91 3.24 -8.12
CA ALA A 270 -10.88 4.24 -7.89
C ALA A 270 -10.88 4.56 -6.39
N VAL A 271 -9.78 4.27 -5.70
CA VAL A 271 -9.64 4.47 -4.25
C VAL A 271 -8.70 5.62 -3.98
N THR A 272 -9.19 6.68 -3.33
CA THR A 272 -8.37 7.84 -2.96
C THR A 272 -8.17 7.88 -1.45
N PHE A 273 -6.94 7.91 -1.00
CA PHE A 273 -6.57 8.03 0.41
C PHE A 273 -6.09 9.44 0.73
N ASP A 274 -6.62 9.99 1.82
CA ASP A 274 -6.14 11.18 2.51
C ASP A 274 -5.68 10.75 3.91
N GLN A 275 -4.39 10.44 4.05
CA GLN A 275 -3.85 9.95 5.31
C GLN A 275 -3.86 11.02 6.40
N LYS A 276 -3.69 12.27 6.03
CA LYS A 276 -3.64 13.41 6.94
C LYS A 276 -4.99 13.60 7.66
N ASN A 277 -6.09 13.49 6.92
CA ASN A 277 -7.44 13.63 7.44
C ASN A 277 -8.09 12.29 7.82
N ARG A 278 -7.39 11.16 7.59
CA ARG A 278 -7.93 9.81 7.85
C ARG A 278 -9.22 9.51 7.07
N LEU A 279 -9.26 9.95 5.82
CA LEU A 279 -10.38 9.74 4.91
C LEU A 279 -9.96 8.89 3.72
N VAL A 280 -10.87 8.00 3.30
CA VAL A 280 -10.72 7.22 2.07
C VAL A 280 -12.00 7.31 1.27
N ARG A 281 -11.88 7.62 -0.02
CA ARG A 281 -13.01 7.66 -0.95
C ARG A 281 -12.94 6.44 -1.86
N PHE A 282 -14.07 5.74 -1.92
CA PHE A 282 -14.31 4.69 -2.90
C PHE A 282 -15.21 5.24 -4.02
N LYS A 283 -14.81 5.06 -5.28
CA LYS A 283 -15.61 5.45 -6.44
C LYS A 283 -15.68 4.27 -7.41
N ALA A 284 -16.89 3.81 -7.71
CA ALA A 284 -17.15 2.78 -8.70
C ALA A 284 -18.21 3.24 -9.71
N SER A 285 -18.26 2.58 -10.86
CA SER A 285 -19.22 2.90 -11.93
C SER A 285 -20.66 2.49 -11.58
N GLN A 286 -20.84 1.56 -10.66
CA GLN A 286 -22.13 1.05 -10.24
C GLN A 286 -22.13 0.68 -8.75
N LYS A 287 -23.28 0.73 -8.10
CA LYS A 287 -23.43 0.42 -6.65
C LYS A 287 -23.33 -1.08 -6.36
N ALA A 288 -23.88 -1.91 -7.23
CA ALA A 288 -23.87 -3.36 -7.08
C ALA A 288 -22.66 -3.95 -7.80
N LEU A 289 -21.76 -4.56 -7.05
CA LEU A 289 -20.48 -5.09 -7.50
C LEU A 289 -20.49 -6.62 -7.44
N SER A 290 -19.58 -7.24 -8.20
CA SER A 290 -19.36 -8.68 -8.19
C SER A 290 -17.91 -8.97 -7.77
N LEU A 291 -17.74 -10.02 -6.97
CA LEU A 291 -16.44 -10.60 -6.65
C LEU A 291 -16.56 -12.11 -6.84
N SER A 292 -15.95 -12.60 -7.91
CA SER A 292 -15.94 -14.01 -8.28
C SER A 292 -14.68 -14.70 -7.76
N ALA A 293 -14.70 -16.03 -7.71
CA ALA A 293 -13.48 -16.80 -7.49
C ALA A 293 -12.46 -16.48 -8.59
N PRO A 294 -11.16 -16.39 -8.26
CA PRO A 294 -10.12 -16.33 -9.28
C PRO A 294 -10.19 -17.60 -10.17
N PRO A 295 -9.79 -17.49 -11.44
CA PRO A 295 -9.91 -18.59 -12.41
C PRO A 295 -9.10 -19.82 -12.05
N THR A 296 -8.07 -19.68 -11.25
CA THR A 296 -7.20 -20.76 -10.76
C THR A 296 -6.81 -20.48 -9.32
N PRO A 297 -6.83 -21.49 -8.42
CA PRO A 297 -6.20 -21.34 -7.13
C PRO A 297 -4.74 -20.99 -7.34
N ILE A 298 -4.25 -19.97 -6.65
CA ILE A 298 -2.84 -19.59 -6.74
C ILE A 298 -2.03 -20.71 -6.11
N GLN A 299 -1.52 -21.62 -6.96
CA GLN A 299 -0.43 -22.48 -6.54
C GLN A 299 0.80 -21.61 -6.45
N LEU A 300 1.24 -21.34 -5.22
CA LEU A 300 2.58 -20.80 -4.99
C LEU A 300 3.55 -21.78 -5.65
N LEU A 301 4.08 -21.38 -6.80
CA LEU A 301 5.08 -22.15 -7.52
C LEU A 301 6.29 -22.25 -6.60
N ASN A 302 6.46 -23.45 -6.07
CA ASN A 302 7.64 -23.96 -5.39
C ASN A 302 8.06 -23.27 -4.09
N GLY A 303 7.99 -24.04 -3.04
CA GLY A 303 8.62 -23.73 -1.76
C GLY A 303 10.11 -23.39 -1.91
N PRO A 304 10.74 -22.90 -0.82
CA PRO A 304 12.14 -22.54 -0.86
C PRO A 304 12.94 -23.72 -1.39
N SER A 305 13.63 -23.52 -2.51
CA SER A 305 14.76 -24.37 -2.82
C SER A 305 15.64 -24.34 -1.56
N GLU A 306 15.91 -25.50 -0.98
CA GLU A 306 16.84 -25.63 0.11
C GLU A 306 18.05 -24.74 -0.22
N LEU A 307 18.35 -23.80 0.67
CA LEU A 307 19.62 -23.08 0.61
C LEU A 307 20.70 -24.17 0.48
N PRO A 308 21.64 -24.05 -0.45
CA PRO A 308 22.77 -24.98 -0.50
C PRO A 308 23.38 -24.96 0.90
N ARG A 309 23.39 -26.12 1.56
CA ARG A 309 24.07 -26.30 2.83
C ARG A 309 25.52 -25.98 2.56
N ASP A 310 26.04 -24.95 3.21
CA ASP A 310 27.45 -24.64 3.18
C ASP A 310 28.20 -25.90 3.68
N PRO A 311 28.99 -26.57 2.83
CA PRO A 311 29.68 -27.78 3.24
C PRO A 311 30.80 -27.53 4.27
N SER A 312 31.05 -26.27 4.66
CA SER A 312 32.07 -25.90 5.65
C SER A 312 31.59 -25.96 7.10
N LEU A 313 30.29 -26.24 7.34
CA LEU A 313 29.71 -26.38 8.70
C LEU A 313 29.51 -27.86 9.07
N VAL A 314 30.54 -28.68 8.96
CA VAL A 314 30.59 -30.00 9.61
C VAL A 314 31.05 -29.81 11.06
N PRO A 315 30.31 -30.25 12.09
CA PRO A 315 30.83 -30.27 13.45
C PRO A 315 32.07 -31.18 13.49
N VAL A 316 33.17 -30.64 13.95
CA VAL A 316 34.32 -31.47 14.33
C VAL A 316 34.00 -32.03 15.70
N ASP A 317 34.01 -33.38 15.79
CA ASP A 317 33.82 -34.14 17.03
C ASP A 317 34.82 -33.75 18.13
#